data_7c03319c84e9e9c5d1b7dcb0d19c855c
#
_entry.id   7c03319c84e9e9c5d1b7dcb0d19c855c
#
_cell.length_a   1.000
_cell.length_b   1.000
_cell.length_c   1.000
_cell.angle_alpha   90.00
_cell.angle_beta   90.00
_cell.angle_gamma   90.00
#
_symmetry.space_group_name_H-M   'P 1'
#
loop_
_entity.id
_entity.type
_entity.pdbx_description
1 polymer ?
#
loop_
_entity_poly.entity_id
_entity_poly.type
_entity_poly.pdbx_seq_one_letter_code
_entity_poly.pdbx_strand_id
1 'polypeptide(L)'
;ALVALQEGATNGQRLVDAVFVLVVVLTLLQGTTLPFVARRLGVVASEPQEIEVDAAPLDELGADLLQVRVPVGSRLRGVYLRELRLPRGATVSLVVRDEEAFTPTADTRLRVGDQILVVTTVAAREATERRIRAVDRAGRLARWHGESGR
;
A
#
# COMPACT_ATOMS: atom_id res chain seq x y z
N ALA A 1 45.98 -38.37 -45.05
CA ALA A 1 44.59 -37.98 -44.84
C ALA A 1 44.33 -37.61 -43.34
N LEU A 2 44.89 -38.31 -42.38
CA LEU A 2 44.68 -38.07 -40.94
C LEU A 2 45.30 -36.72 -40.45
N VAL A 3 46.44 -36.28 -41.01
CA VAL A 3 47.12 -35.02 -40.62
C VAL A 3 46.31 -33.79 -41.06
N ALA A 4 45.64 -33.82 -42.21
CA ALA A 4 44.82 -32.71 -42.67
C ALA A 4 43.55 -32.47 -41.85
N LEU A 5 43.00 -33.53 -41.24
CA LEU A 5 41.86 -33.43 -40.32
C LEU A 5 42.25 -32.82 -38.96
N GLN A 6 43.52 -33.03 -38.55
CA GLN A 6 44.04 -32.51 -37.31
C GLN A 6 44.36 -30.99 -37.37
N GLU A 7 44.87 -30.52 -38.50
CA GLU A 7 45.08 -29.08 -38.72
C GLU A 7 43.79 -28.29 -38.85
N GLY A 8 42.77 -28.85 -39.47
CA GLY A 8 41.46 -28.23 -39.53
C GLY A 8 40.78 -28.06 -38.15
N ALA A 9 40.96 -29.05 -37.26
CA ALA A 9 40.41 -29.00 -35.92
C ALA A 9 41.11 -27.95 -35.04
N THR A 10 42.44 -27.81 -35.19
CA THR A 10 43.24 -26.83 -34.41
C THR A 10 42.91 -25.39 -34.83
N ASN A 11 42.70 -25.14 -36.08
CA ASN A 11 42.33 -23.83 -36.60
C ASN A 11 40.85 -23.49 -36.22
N GLY A 12 39.94 -24.45 -36.22
CA GLY A 12 38.57 -24.27 -35.74
C GLY A 12 38.51 -23.88 -34.28
N GLN A 13 39.32 -24.56 -33.46
CA GLN A 13 39.36 -24.27 -32.03
C GLN A 13 39.92 -22.88 -31.71
N ARG A 14 41.00 -22.48 -32.41
CA ARG A 14 41.54 -21.11 -32.29
C ARG A 14 40.55 -20.03 -32.73
N LEU A 15 39.76 -20.32 -33.76
CA LEU A 15 38.70 -19.40 -34.22
C LEU A 15 37.62 -19.22 -33.16
N VAL A 16 37.15 -20.32 -32.52
CA VAL A 16 36.16 -20.32 -31.46
C VAL A 16 36.71 -19.53 -30.24
N ASP A 17 37.95 -19.79 -29.84
CA ASP A 17 38.59 -19.09 -28.74
C ASP A 17 38.73 -17.58 -29.02
N ALA A 18 39.11 -17.25 -30.25
CA ALA A 18 39.22 -15.83 -30.65
C ALA A 18 37.87 -15.11 -30.64
N VAL A 19 36.81 -15.78 -31.13
CA VAL A 19 35.44 -15.23 -31.09
C VAL A 19 34.95 -15.09 -29.66
N PHE A 20 35.22 -16.10 -28.84
CA PHE A 20 34.83 -16.04 -27.41
C PHE A 20 35.50 -14.85 -26.70
N VAL A 21 36.81 -14.73 -26.85
CA VAL A 21 37.56 -13.58 -26.27
C VAL A 21 37.00 -12.25 -26.81
N LEU A 22 36.73 -12.17 -28.10
CA LEU A 22 36.17 -10.96 -28.70
C LEU A 22 34.82 -10.59 -28.12
N VAL A 23 33.92 -11.58 -27.96
CA VAL A 23 32.58 -11.37 -27.37
C VAL A 23 32.69 -10.93 -25.92
N VAL A 24 33.55 -11.55 -25.12
CA VAL A 24 33.78 -11.17 -23.72
C VAL A 24 34.30 -9.72 -23.63
N VAL A 25 35.29 -9.38 -24.43
CA VAL A 25 35.86 -8.01 -24.45
C VAL A 25 34.83 -6.99 -24.88
N LEU A 26 34.05 -7.26 -25.93
CA LEU A 26 32.97 -6.37 -26.37
C LEU A 26 31.90 -6.19 -25.31
N THR A 27 31.48 -7.28 -24.65
CA THR A 27 30.47 -7.24 -23.58
C THR A 27 30.94 -6.40 -22.38
N LEU A 28 32.18 -6.58 -21.97
CA LEU A 28 32.79 -5.78 -20.90
C LEU A 28 32.91 -4.29 -21.28
N LEU A 29 33.26 -4.04 -22.51
CA LEU A 29 33.37 -2.66 -23.03
C LEU A 29 31.99 -1.99 -23.09
N GLN A 30 30.99 -2.68 -23.59
CA GLN A 30 29.60 -2.18 -23.62
C GLN A 30 29.03 -1.96 -22.21
N GLY A 31 29.24 -2.91 -21.29
CA GLY A 31 28.74 -2.82 -19.92
C GLY A 31 29.28 -1.60 -19.16
N THR A 32 30.54 -1.24 -19.38
CA THR A 32 31.19 -0.13 -18.66
C THR A 32 31.03 1.22 -19.39
N THR A 33 30.94 1.22 -20.72
CA THR A 33 30.87 2.47 -21.50
C THR A 33 29.44 3.00 -21.61
N LEU A 34 28.42 2.15 -21.67
CA LEU A 34 27.03 2.58 -21.83
C LEU A 34 26.56 3.53 -20.74
N PRO A 35 26.77 3.25 -19.45
CA PRO A 35 26.39 4.17 -18.38
C PRO A 35 27.14 5.51 -18.44
N PHE A 36 28.41 5.48 -18.85
CA PHE A 36 29.23 6.69 -18.97
C PHE A 36 28.73 7.59 -20.11
N VAL A 37 28.46 7.01 -21.26
CA VAL A 37 27.91 7.71 -22.42
C VAL A 37 26.51 8.23 -22.15
N ALA A 38 25.64 7.44 -21.52
CA ALA A 38 24.30 7.85 -21.15
C ALA A 38 24.29 9.05 -20.20
N ARG A 39 25.18 9.05 -19.21
CA ARG A 39 25.37 10.22 -18.30
C ARG A 39 25.86 11.46 -19.03
N ARG A 40 26.82 11.30 -19.97
CA ARG A 40 27.38 12.43 -20.71
C ARG A 40 26.42 13.03 -21.74
N LEU A 41 25.51 12.21 -22.27
CA LEU A 41 24.45 12.66 -23.18
C LEU A 41 23.22 13.21 -22.47
N GLY A 42 23.20 13.18 -21.13
CA GLY A 42 22.05 13.64 -20.36
C GLY A 42 20.76 12.78 -20.56
N VAL A 43 20.93 11.57 -21.14
CA VAL A 43 19.82 10.64 -21.39
C VAL A 43 19.57 9.74 -20.19
N VAL A 44 20.36 9.88 -19.12
CA VAL A 44 19.95 9.36 -17.81
C VAL A 44 18.76 10.22 -17.39
N ALA A 45 17.57 9.82 -17.82
CA ALA A 45 16.36 10.28 -17.17
C ALA A 45 16.62 10.07 -15.67
N SER A 46 16.70 11.16 -14.90
CA SER A 46 16.36 11.08 -13.49
C SER A 46 15.02 10.37 -13.51
N GLU A 47 14.97 9.14 -13.00
CA GLU A 47 13.68 8.50 -12.80
C GLU A 47 12.82 9.59 -12.13
N PRO A 48 11.72 10.04 -12.76
CA PRO A 48 10.81 10.89 -12.04
C PRO A 48 10.59 10.09 -10.75
N GLN A 49 10.70 10.74 -9.59
CA GLN A 49 10.27 10.17 -8.33
C GLN A 49 8.77 9.92 -8.53
N GLU A 50 8.46 8.83 -9.26
CA GLU A 50 7.11 8.31 -9.29
C GLU A 50 6.80 8.01 -7.83
N ILE A 51 5.75 8.65 -7.36
CA ILE A 51 5.19 8.32 -6.05
C ILE A 51 4.89 6.84 -6.15
N GLU A 52 5.69 6.02 -5.48
CA GLU A 52 5.49 4.59 -5.41
C GLU A 52 4.19 4.38 -4.62
N VAL A 53 3.08 4.23 -5.38
CA VAL A 53 1.78 3.92 -4.80
C VAL A 53 1.77 2.42 -4.57
N ASP A 54 2.35 2.01 -3.45
CA ASP A 54 2.32 0.63 -3.02
C ASP A 54 1.19 0.41 -2.01
N ALA A 55 0.49 -0.72 -2.15
CA ALA A 55 -0.53 -1.14 -1.20
C ALA A 55 0.15 -1.84 -0.02
N ALA A 56 0.74 -1.06 0.88
CA ALA A 56 1.34 -1.61 2.09
C ALA A 56 0.24 -2.21 3.00
N PRO A 57 0.46 -3.40 3.57
CA PRO A 57 -0.41 -3.96 4.59
C PRO A 57 -0.54 -2.99 5.78
N LEU A 58 -1.76 -2.84 6.31
CA LEU A 58 -2.03 -1.88 7.40
C LEU A 58 -1.20 -2.16 8.65
N ASP A 59 -0.86 -3.41 8.89
CA ASP A 59 -0.05 -3.88 10.03
C ASP A 59 1.37 -3.31 9.98
N GLU A 60 1.98 -3.20 8.80
CA GLU A 60 3.30 -2.59 8.62
C GLU A 60 3.30 -1.08 8.93
N LEU A 61 2.16 -0.44 8.73
CA LEU A 61 1.97 0.98 9.03
C LEU A 61 1.60 1.23 10.50
N GLY A 62 1.53 0.19 11.35
CA GLY A 62 1.05 0.29 12.73
C GLY A 62 -0.41 0.76 12.82
N ALA A 63 -1.17 0.53 11.76
CA ALA A 63 -2.58 0.85 11.66
C ALA A 63 -3.43 -0.43 11.70
N ASP A 64 -4.68 -0.28 12.07
CA ASP A 64 -5.66 -1.35 12.14
C ASP A 64 -6.98 -0.88 11.54
N LEU A 65 -7.76 -1.82 11.02
CA LEU A 65 -9.04 -1.56 10.39
C LEU A 65 -10.17 -2.18 11.20
N LEU A 66 -11.08 -1.34 11.68
CA LEU A 66 -12.29 -1.78 12.35
C LEU A 66 -13.49 -1.64 11.41
N GLN A 67 -14.17 -2.74 11.17
CA GLN A 67 -15.42 -2.74 10.42
C GLN A 67 -16.59 -2.79 11.39
N VAL A 68 -17.47 -1.81 11.33
CA VAL A 68 -18.64 -1.71 12.19
C VAL A 68 -19.90 -1.62 11.34
N ARG A 69 -20.84 -2.52 11.57
CA ARG A 69 -22.15 -2.49 10.94
C ARG A 69 -23.17 -1.84 11.88
N VAL A 70 -24.08 -1.03 11.32
CA VAL A 70 -25.19 -0.42 12.07
C VAL A 70 -26.42 -1.33 11.98
N PRO A 71 -26.70 -2.17 13.00
CA PRO A 71 -27.85 -3.08 12.97
C PRO A 71 -29.16 -2.34 13.21
N VAL A 72 -30.28 -3.04 12.93
CA VAL A 72 -31.61 -2.58 13.30
C VAL A 72 -31.69 -2.48 14.84
N GLY A 73 -32.11 -1.32 15.35
CA GLY A 73 -32.17 -1.06 16.80
C GLY A 73 -30.92 -0.39 17.38
N SER A 74 -29.82 -0.28 16.65
CA SER A 74 -28.64 0.46 17.09
C SER A 74 -28.94 1.95 17.28
N ARG A 75 -28.44 2.52 18.36
CA ARG A 75 -28.49 3.96 18.61
C ARG A 75 -27.49 4.78 17.80
N LEU A 76 -26.63 4.12 17.04
CA LEU A 76 -25.80 4.76 16.00
C LEU A 76 -26.67 5.32 14.86
N ARG A 77 -27.86 4.78 14.66
CA ARG A 77 -28.81 5.30 13.67
C ARG A 77 -29.08 6.78 13.94
N GLY A 78 -28.85 7.59 12.90
CA GLY A 78 -29.12 9.03 12.93
C GLY A 78 -28.04 9.87 13.61
N VAL A 79 -26.97 9.25 14.09
CA VAL A 79 -25.79 9.95 14.63
C VAL A 79 -24.96 10.50 13.47
N TYR A 80 -24.44 11.72 13.57
CA TYR A 80 -23.49 12.26 12.64
C TYR A 80 -22.07 11.75 12.98
N LEU A 81 -21.21 11.59 12.00
CA LEU A 81 -19.84 11.09 12.23
C LEU A 81 -19.05 11.97 13.20
N ARG A 82 -19.22 13.30 13.14
CA ARG A 82 -18.63 14.22 14.13
C ARG A 82 -19.04 13.95 15.57
N GLU A 83 -20.23 13.37 15.77
CA GLU A 83 -20.78 13.06 17.10
C GLU A 83 -20.20 11.77 17.69
N LEU A 84 -19.60 10.90 16.86
CA LEU A 84 -18.90 9.70 17.32
C LEU A 84 -17.74 10.08 18.25
N ARG A 85 -17.09 11.22 17.99
CA ARG A 85 -15.95 11.72 18.79
C ARG A 85 -14.94 10.61 19.04
N LEU A 86 -14.43 10.04 17.97
CA LEU A 86 -13.42 8.99 18.01
C LEU A 86 -12.15 9.54 18.70
N PRO A 87 -11.38 8.67 19.38
CA PRO A 87 -10.12 9.07 19.98
C PRO A 87 -9.11 9.51 18.93
N ARG A 88 -8.05 10.23 19.37
CA ARG A 88 -6.94 10.59 18.47
C ARG A 88 -6.31 9.33 17.88
N GLY A 89 -6.02 9.36 16.60
CA GLY A 89 -5.48 8.20 15.85
C GLY A 89 -6.56 7.27 15.29
N ALA A 90 -7.85 7.64 15.37
CA ALA A 90 -8.94 6.92 14.72
C ALA A 90 -9.77 7.86 13.84
N THR A 91 -10.09 7.39 12.63
CA THR A 91 -10.94 8.12 11.67
C THR A 91 -11.84 7.17 10.90
N VAL A 92 -13.03 7.64 10.52
CA VAL A 92 -13.89 6.91 9.59
C VAL A 92 -13.43 7.20 8.17
N SER A 93 -12.92 6.19 7.49
CA SER A 93 -12.34 6.34 6.15
C SER A 93 -13.36 6.06 5.05
N LEU A 94 -14.30 5.15 5.29
CA LEU A 94 -15.27 4.73 4.28
C LEU A 94 -16.60 4.38 4.94
N VAL A 95 -17.70 4.65 4.21
CA VAL A 95 -19.04 4.16 4.55
C VAL A 95 -19.57 3.40 3.35
N VAL A 96 -20.06 2.18 3.59
CA VAL A 96 -20.73 1.37 2.58
C VAL A 96 -22.22 1.37 2.92
N ARG A 97 -23.03 1.79 1.96
CA ARG A 97 -24.49 1.88 2.05
C ARG A 97 -25.09 1.33 0.77
N ASP A 98 -26.03 0.42 0.88
CA ASP A 98 -26.71 -0.19 -0.27
C ASP A 98 -25.73 -0.70 -1.34
N GLU A 99 -24.64 -1.36 -0.88
CA GLU A 99 -23.53 -1.89 -1.69
C GLU A 99 -22.64 -0.81 -2.35
N GLU A 100 -22.94 0.46 -2.15
CA GLU A 100 -22.12 1.56 -2.65
C GLU A 100 -21.21 2.11 -1.56
N ALA A 101 -19.91 2.23 -1.89
CA ALA A 101 -18.88 2.74 -0.99
C ALA A 101 -18.58 4.22 -1.29
N PHE A 102 -18.58 5.07 -0.26
CA PHE A 102 -18.25 6.48 -0.41
C PHE A 102 -17.42 7.00 0.76
N THR A 103 -16.62 8.04 0.49
CA THR A 103 -15.86 8.73 1.53
C THR A 103 -16.79 9.67 2.30
N PRO A 104 -16.95 9.46 3.61
CA PRO A 104 -17.88 10.26 4.38
C PRO A 104 -17.28 11.60 4.79
N THR A 105 -18.15 12.55 5.09
CA THR A 105 -17.81 13.82 5.74
C THR A 105 -18.22 13.80 7.21
N ALA A 106 -17.77 14.78 7.99
CA ALA A 106 -18.16 14.95 9.40
C ALA A 106 -19.68 15.03 9.60
N ASP A 107 -20.39 15.54 8.57
CA ASP A 107 -21.85 15.71 8.57
C ASP A 107 -22.61 14.50 7.96
N THR A 108 -21.89 13.44 7.62
CA THR A 108 -22.53 12.20 7.17
C THR A 108 -23.32 11.58 8.33
N ARG A 109 -24.61 11.35 8.09
CA ARG A 109 -25.52 10.74 9.06
C ARG A 109 -25.61 9.23 8.85
N LEU A 110 -25.38 8.47 9.91
CA LEU A 110 -25.43 7.02 9.87
C LEU A 110 -26.88 6.50 9.74
N ARG A 111 -27.05 5.45 8.93
CA ARG A 111 -28.34 4.76 8.71
C ARG A 111 -28.22 3.31 9.11
N VAL A 112 -29.36 2.68 9.34
CA VAL A 112 -29.43 1.22 9.51
C VAL A 112 -28.94 0.54 8.24
N GLY A 113 -28.11 -0.49 8.38
CA GLY A 113 -27.50 -1.20 7.26
C GLY A 113 -26.14 -0.67 6.85
N ASP A 114 -25.78 0.57 7.23
CA ASP A 114 -24.44 1.11 6.92
C ASP A 114 -23.35 0.23 7.52
N GLN A 115 -22.29 0.05 6.75
CA GLN A 115 -21.01 -0.47 7.23
C GLN A 115 -20.00 0.66 7.22
N ILE A 116 -19.40 0.95 8.36
CA ILE A 116 -18.35 1.96 8.49
C ILE A 116 -17.00 1.29 8.66
N LEU A 117 -16.03 1.76 7.88
CA LEU A 117 -14.63 1.38 8.03
C LEU A 117 -13.91 2.46 8.82
N VAL A 118 -13.36 2.08 9.95
CA VAL A 118 -12.60 2.98 10.83
C VAL A 118 -11.15 2.54 10.81
N VAL A 119 -10.29 3.40 10.30
CA VAL A 119 -8.83 3.23 10.41
C VAL A 119 -8.41 3.78 11.75
N THR A 120 -7.64 3.00 12.50
CA THR A 120 -7.14 3.37 13.82
C THR A 120 -5.70 2.93 13.98
N THR A 121 -4.94 3.61 14.86
CA THR A 121 -3.65 3.08 15.26
C THR A 121 -3.84 1.91 16.22
N VAL A 122 -2.88 0.97 16.25
CA VAL A 122 -2.90 -0.18 17.16
C VAL A 122 -3.12 0.28 18.61
N ALA A 123 -2.48 1.37 19.03
CA ALA A 123 -2.60 1.92 20.38
C ALA A 123 -4.00 2.48 20.68
N ALA A 124 -4.71 3.00 19.68
CA ALA A 124 -6.05 3.61 19.85
C ALA A 124 -7.20 2.60 19.60
N ARG A 125 -6.91 1.39 19.15
CA ARG A 125 -7.91 0.38 18.78
C ARG A 125 -8.95 0.13 19.88
N GLU A 126 -8.48 -0.25 21.06
CA GLU A 126 -9.39 -0.56 22.17
C GLU A 126 -10.26 0.64 22.60
N ALA A 127 -9.64 1.84 22.64
CA ALA A 127 -10.37 3.06 22.98
C ALA A 127 -11.43 3.37 21.92
N THR A 128 -11.12 3.12 20.64
CA THR A 128 -12.03 3.28 19.51
C THR A 128 -13.21 2.32 19.61
N GLU A 129 -12.95 1.04 19.85
CA GLU A 129 -14.00 0.03 20.03
C GLU A 129 -14.91 0.37 21.24
N ARG A 130 -14.33 0.69 22.39
CA ARG A 130 -15.10 1.08 23.57
C ARG A 130 -15.98 2.28 23.26
N ARG A 131 -15.46 3.28 22.56
CA ARG A 131 -16.21 4.47 22.19
C ARG A 131 -17.37 4.18 21.26
N ILE A 132 -17.18 3.37 20.22
CA ILE A 132 -18.23 2.99 19.29
C ILE A 132 -19.33 2.21 20.02
N ARG A 133 -18.97 1.24 20.87
CA ARG A 133 -19.93 0.47 21.68
C ARG A 133 -20.69 1.36 22.68
N ALA A 134 -20.04 2.38 23.23
CA ALA A 134 -20.69 3.34 24.13
C ALA A 134 -21.75 4.16 23.38
N VAL A 135 -21.43 4.64 22.18
CA VAL A 135 -22.39 5.39 21.35
C VAL A 135 -23.51 4.48 20.85
N ASP A 136 -23.24 3.21 20.55
CA ASP A 136 -24.25 2.25 20.16
C ASP A 136 -25.28 2.00 21.28
N ARG A 137 -24.83 1.89 22.54
CA ARG A 137 -25.70 1.71 23.71
C ARG A 137 -26.45 2.96 24.15
N ALA A 138 -25.76 4.10 24.20
CA ALA A 138 -26.27 5.34 24.79
C ALA A 138 -26.62 6.43 23.76
N GLY A 139 -26.34 6.21 22.48
CA GLY A 139 -26.54 7.19 21.42
C GLY A 139 -25.72 8.47 21.64
N ARG A 140 -26.31 9.63 21.31
CA ARG A 140 -25.67 10.94 21.48
C ARG A 140 -25.36 11.27 22.95
N LEU A 141 -26.01 10.58 23.89
CA LEU A 141 -25.85 10.80 25.34
C LEU A 141 -24.70 9.99 25.95
N ALA A 142 -23.94 9.21 25.18
CA ALA A 142 -22.81 8.42 25.66
C ALA A 142 -21.80 9.22 26.49
N ARG A 143 -21.66 10.53 26.21
CA ARG A 143 -20.79 11.42 26.99
C ARG A 143 -21.32 11.74 28.38
N TRP A 144 -22.65 11.78 28.54
CA TRP A 144 -23.28 12.14 29.82
C TRP A 144 -23.06 11.06 30.89
N HIS A 145 -22.87 9.81 30.45
CA HIS A 145 -22.64 8.68 31.36
C HIS A 145 -21.13 8.43 31.65
N GLY A 146 -20.27 9.43 31.46
CA GLY A 146 -18.85 9.31 31.80
C GLY A 146 -18.00 8.50 30.82
N GLU A 147 -18.58 8.00 29.73
CA GLU A 147 -17.90 7.22 28.70
C GLU A 147 -17.25 8.15 27.66
N SER A 148 -16.43 9.09 28.11
CA SER A 148 -15.61 9.91 27.22
C SER A 148 -14.40 9.10 26.73
N GLY A 149 -14.24 8.98 25.41
CA GLY A 149 -13.09 8.34 24.80
C GLY A 149 -11.81 9.17 24.93
N ARG A 150 -11.27 9.29 26.14
CA ARG A 150 -9.93 9.83 26.43
C ARG A 150 -9.00 8.71 26.81
#